data_fa91a56fecd3fb4884204ed7bea5cd54
#
_entry.id   fa91a56fecd3fb4884204ed7bea5cd54
#
_cell.length_a   1.000
_cell.length_b   1.000
_cell.length_c   1.000
_cell.angle_alpha   90.00
_cell.angle_beta   90.00
_cell.angle_gamma   90.00
#
_symmetry.space_group_name_H-M   'P 1'
#
loop_
_entity.id
_entity.type
_entity.pdbx_description
1 polymer ?
#
loop_
_entity_poly.entity_id
_entity_poly.type
_entity_poly.pdbx_seq_one_letter_code
_entity_poly.pdbx_strand_id
1 'polypeptide(L)'
;MDEREFDDFYAASFQRITGQVYAMIGNRDEAQECVQEAFVRAWAHRRKLDKAAHPEAWVRTTAYRLAVSRWRRTTRARRPADRAVS
;
A
#
# COMPACT_ATOMS: atom_id res chain seq x y z
N MET A 1 5.54 9.15 16.73
CA MET A 1 4.30 9.80 16.24
C MET A 1 3.15 9.39 17.14
N ASP A 2 2.47 10.33 17.77
CA ASP A 2 1.31 10.01 18.58
C ASP A 2 0.06 9.83 17.69
N GLU A 3 -1.06 9.46 18.29
CA GLU A 3 -2.30 9.18 17.56
C GLU A 3 -2.79 10.39 16.77
N ARG A 4 -2.74 11.58 17.36
CA ARG A 4 -3.20 12.81 16.71
C ARG A 4 -2.30 13.18 15.54
N GLU A 5 -1.00 13.11 15.72
CA GLU A 5 -0.03 13.36 14.65
C GLU A 5 -0.21 12.38 13.50
N PHE A 6 -0.48 11.13 13.83
CA PHE A 6 -0.72 10.09 12.82
C PHE A 6 -2.01 10.38 12.05
N ASP A 7 -3.08 10.76 12.74
CA ASP A 7 -4.35 11.10 12.09
C ASP A 7 -4.18 12.29 11.14
N ASP A 8 -3.42 13.30 11.54
CA ASP A 8 -3.11 14.44 10.69
C ASP A 8 -2.29 14.02 9.47
N PHE A 9 -1.32 13.16 9.66
CA PHE A 9 -0.51 12.60 8.58
C PHE A 9 -1.37 11.81 7.60
N TYR A 10 -2.26 10.96 8.10
CA TYR A 10 -3.19 10.19 7.29
C TYR A 10 -4.08 11.13 6.46
N ALA A 11 -4.70 12.10 7.10
CA ALA A 11 -5.61 13.04 6.42
C ALA A 11 -4.89 13.84 5.34
N ALA A 12 -3.63 14.23 5.59
CA ALA A 12 -2.86 15.03 4.66
C ALA A 12 -2.33 14.25 3.45
N SER A 13 -2.10 12.94 3.60
CA SER A 13 -1.35 12.18 2.59
C SER A 13 -2.13 11.06 1.93
N PHE A 14 -3.26 10.61 2.47
CA PHE A 14 -3.98 9.44 1.97
C PHE A 14 -4.35 9.57 0.50
N GLN A 15 -4.97 10.68 0.10
CA GLN A 15 -5.43 10.87 -1.29
C GLN A 15 -4.27 10.94 -2.26
N ARG A 16 -3.20 11.59 -1.86
CA ARG A 16 -2.00 11.73 -2.70
C ARG A 16 -1.34 10.38 -2.94
N ILE A 17 -1.15 9.60 -1.88
CA ILE A 17 -0.53 8.27 -1.99
C ILE A 17 -1.45 7.34 -2.80
N THR A 18 -2.76 7.39 -2.55
CA THR A 18 -3.72 6.58 -3.30
C THR A 18 -3.65 6.89 -4.79
N GLY A 19 -3.56 8.17 -5.16
CA GLY A 19 -3.41 8.57 -6.55
C GLY A 19 -2.12 8.05 -7.18
N GLN A 20 -1.03 8.07 -6.44
CA GLN A 20 0.26 7.55 -6.91
C GLN A 20 0.22 6.03 -7.12
N VAL A 21 -0.37 5.30 -6.18
CA VAL A 21 -0.52 3.84 -6.30
C VAL A 21 -1.48 3.49 -7.44
N TYR A 22 -2.57 4.23 -7.56
CA TYR A 22 -3.51 4.05 -8.67
C TYR A 22 -2.81 4.23 -10.02
N ALA A 23 -1.96 5.23 -10.15
CA ALA A 23 -1.22 5.45 -11.40
C ALA A 23 -0.35 4.25 -11.77
N MET A 24 0.12 3.50 -10.77
CA MET A 24 0.96 2.32 -10.99
C MET A 24 0.17 1.06 -11.32
N ILE A 25 -0.96 0.83 -10.66
CA ILE A 25 -1.67 -0.44 -10.77
C ILE A 25 -2.95 -0.39 -11.61
N GLY A 26 -3.45 0.81 -11.91
CA GLY A 26 -4.59 0.98 -12.80
C GLY A 26 -5.95 0.59 -12.23
N ASN A 27 -6.04 0.27 -10.93
CA ASN A 27 -7.28 -0.11 -10.26
C ASN A 27 -7.41 0.73 -8.99
N ARG A 28 -8.44 1.61 -8.97
CA ARG A 28 -8.60 2.56 -7.87
C ARG A 28 -9.00 1.90 -6.56
N ASP A 29 -9.92 0.94 -6.61
CA ASP A 29 -10.39 0.26 -5.40
C ASP A 29 -9.26 -0.53 -4.75
N GLU A 30 -8.47 -1.22 -5.55
CA GLU A 30 -7.31 -1.96 -5.08
C GLU A 30 -6.24 -1.03 -4.53
N ALA A 31 -5.99 0.09 -5.19
CA ALA A 31 -5.05 1.11 -4.70
C ALA A 31 -5.47 1.61 -3.32
N GLN A 32 -6.75 1.92 -3.16
CA GLN A 32 -7.30 2.41 -1.90
C GLN A 32 -7.13 1.38 -0.78
N GLU A 33 -7.42 0.11 -1.06
CA GLU A 33 -7.24 -0.97 -0.09
C GLU A 33 -5.78 -1.15 0.31
N CYS A 34 -4.87 -1.12 -0.66
CA CYS A 34 -3.44 -1.25 -0.39
C CYS A 34 -2.92 -0.09 0.45
N VAL A 35 -3.39 1.13 0.18
CA VAL A 35 -2.96 2.31 0.93
C VAL A 35 -3.52 2.27 2.35
N GLN A 36 -4.78 1.86 2.52
CA GLN A 36 -5.35 1.69 3.86
C GLN A 36 -4.54 0.69 4.69
N GLU A 37 -4.23 -0.46 4.11
CA GLU A 37 -3.41 -1.47 4.78
C GLU A 37 -2.01 -0.96 5.07
N ALA A 38 -1.43 -0.18 4.16
CA ALA A 38 -0.12 0.42 4.38
C ALA A 38 -0.12 1.37 5.58
N PHE A 39 -1.19 2.14 5.77
CA PHE A 39 -1.34 3.01 6.94
C PHE A 39 -1.54 2.21 8.23
N VAL A 40 -2.26 1.09 8.19
CA VAL A 40 -2.37 0.20 9.35
C VAL A 40 -0.98 -0.30 9.77
N ARG A 41 -0.16 -0.71 8.81
CA ARG A 41 1.21 -1.14 9.06
C ARG A 41 2.09 0.00 9.55
N ALA A 42 1.89 1.20 9.00
CA ALA A 42 2.60 2.40 9.43
C ALA A 42 2.34 2.69 10.91
N TRP A 43 1.09 2.57 11.35
CA TRP A 43 0.75 2.74 12.76
C TRP A 43 1.45 1.69 13.64
N ALA A 44 1.43 0.43 13.22
CA ALA A 44 2.12 -0.65 13.95
C ALA A 44 3.62 -0.43 14.03
N HIS A 45 4.22 0.21 13.02
CA HIS A 45 5.65 0.49 12.95
C HIS A 45 5.97 1.98 13.09
N ARG A 46 5.15 2.73 13.84
CA ARG A 46 5.28 4.18 13.90
C ARG A 46 6.63 4.69 14.39
N ARG A 47 7.34 3.88 15.17
CA ARG A 47 8.70 4.25 15.61
C ARG A 47 9.68 4.30 14.44
N LYS A 48 9.55 3.36 13.50
CA LYS A 48 10.34 3.37 12.26
C LYS A 48 9.96 4.57 11.40
N LEU A 49 8.67 4.89 11.38
CA LEU A 49 8.15 6.02 10.63
C LEU A 49 8.73 7.34 11.16
N ASP A 50 8.84 7.47 12.49
CA ASP A 50 9.42 8.65 13.11
C ASP A 50 10.88 8.85 12.72
N LYS A 51 11.61 7.77 12.48
CA LYS A 51 13.02 7.82 12.09
C LYS A 51 13.19 7.95 10.58
N ALA A 52 12.13 7.80 9.81
CA ALA A 52 12.22 7.87 8.35
C ALA A 52 12.38 9.32 7.91
N ALA A 53 13.26 9.54 6.94
CA ALA A 53 13.47 10.88 6.37
C ALA A 53 12.19 11.35 5.63
N HIS A 54 11.45 10.40 5.03
CA HIS A 54 10.24 10.68 4.26
C HIS A 54 9.14 9.68 4.63
N PRO A 55 8.35 9.97 5.67
CA PRO A 55 7.28 9.07 6.11
C PRO A 55 6.28 8.71 5.01
N GLU A 56 5.91 9.69 4.18
CA GLU A 56 4.99 9.46 3.08
C GLU A 56 5.54 8.45 2.07
N ALA A 57 6.84 8.53 1.77
CA ALA A 57 7.50 7.57 0.88
C ALA A 57 7.50 6.16 1.48
N TRP A 58 7.67 6.05 2.79
CA TRP A 58 7.61 4.76 3.49
C TRP A 58 6.24 4.09 3.29
N VAL A 59 5.17 4.85 3.47
CA VAL A 59 3.80 4.36 3.28
C VAL A 59 3.56 3.98 1.82
N ARG A 60 3.97 4.83 0.89
CA ARG A 60 3.81 4.57 -0.54
C ARG A 60 4.53 3.28 -0.96
N THR A 61 5.77 3.11 -0.53
CA THR A 61 6.54 1.90 -0.82
C THR A 61 5.86 0.66 -0.26
N THR A 62 5.35 0.75 0.97
CA THR A 62 4.61 -0.34 1.59
C THR A 62 3.36 -0.70 0.78
N ALA A 63 2.62 0.31 0.32
CA ALA A 63 1.43 0.09 -0.51
C ALA A 63 1.77 -0.56 -1.84
N TYR A 64 2.86 -0.16 -2.49
CA TYR A 64 3.33 -0.79 -3.73
C TYR A 64 3.68 -2.26 -3.51
N ARG A 65 4.39 -2.57 -2.44
CA ARG A 65 4.75 -3.96 -2.11
C ARG A 65 3.51 -4.81 -1.87
N LEU A 66 2.50 -4.25 -1.22
CA LEU A 66 1.22 -4.94 -1.03
C LEU A 66 0.52 -5.19 -2.35
N ALA A 67 0.49 -4.21 -3.23
CA ALA A 67 -0.12 -4.33 -4.56
C ALA A 67 0.57 -5.40 -5.40
N VAL A 68 1.90 -5.39 -5.42
CA VAL A 68 2.70 -6.39 -6.13
C VAL A 68 2.46 -7.78 -5.56
N SER A 69 2.40 -7.90 -4.23
CA SER A 69 2.16 -9.17 -3.55
C SER A 69 0.78 -9.74 -3.91
N ARG A 70 -0.25 -8.90 -3.94
CA ARG A 70 -1.60 -9.30 -4.34
C ARG A 70 -1.64 -9.74 -5.80
N TRP A 71 -1.00 -8.97 -6.67
CA TRP A 71 -0.91 -9.32 -8.09
C TRP A 71 -0.22 -10.65 -8.30
N ARG A 72 0.89 -10.89 -7.61
CA ARG A 72 1.61 -12.16 -7.70
C ARG A 72 0.76 -13.33 -7.26
N ARG A 73 0.00 -13.19 -6.18
CA ARG A 73 -0.90 -14.24 -5.69
C ARG A 73 -2.00 -14.54 -6.69
N THR A 74 -2.60 -13.52 -7.26
CA THR A 74 -3.65 -13.67 -8.27
C THR A 74 -3.12 -14.36 -9.52
N THR A 75 -1.96 -13.92 -10.00
CA THR A 75 -1.31 -14.49 -11.17
C THR A 75 -0.92 -15.95 -10.93
N ARG A 76 -0.41 -16.23 -9.73
CA ARG A 76 0.00 -17.58 -9.35
C ARG A 76 -1.21 -18.52 -9.26
N ALA A 77 -2.32 -18.02 -8.74
CA ALA A 77 -3.57 -18.80 -8.66
C ALA A 77 -4.14 -19.12 -10.03
N ARG A 78 -3.96 -18.25 -11.02
CA ARG A 78 -4.44 -18.46 -12.39
C ARG A 78 -3.54 -19.38 -13.21
N ARG A 79 -2.23 -19.32 -12.98
CA ARG A 79 -1.26 -20.08 -13.77
C ARG A 79 -1.52 -21.59 -13.82
N PRO A 80 -1.81 -22.26 -12.70
CA PRO A 80 -2.09 -23.70 -12.74
C PRO A 80 -3.28 -24.05 -13.64
N ALA A 81 -4.32 -23.25 -13.60
CA ALA A 81 -5.49 -23.47 -14.45
C ALA A 81 -5.15 -23.23 -15.92
N ASP A 82 -4.39 -22.18 -16.22
CA ASP A 82 -3.95 -21.89 -17.58
C ASP A 82 -3.08 -23.00 -18.14
N ARG A 83 -2.21 -23.55 -17.32
CA ARG A 83 -1.36 -24.69 -17.73
C ARG A 83 -2.14 -25.96 -17.94
N ALA A 84 -3.17 -26.19 -17.14
CA ALA A 84 -4.02 -27.34 -17.28
C ALA A 84 -4.81 -27.28 -18.58
N VAL A 85 -5.16 -26.11 -19.04
CA VAL A 85 -5.90 -25.88 -20.28
C VAL A 85 -4.99 -25.99 -21.49
N SER A 86 -3.78 -25.59 -21.36
CA SER A 86 -2.81 -25.62 -22.45
C SER A 86 -2.09 -26.98 -22.55
#